data_08822f229fc30af3ff66dec448da6bf5
#
_entry.id   08822f229fc30af3ff66dec448da6bf5
#
_cell.length_a   1.000
_cell.length_b   1.000
_cell.length_c   1.000
_cell.angle_alpha   90.00
_cell.angle_beta   90.00
_cell.angle_gamma   90.00
#
_symmetry.space_group_name_H-M   'P 1'
#
loop_
_entity.id
_entity.type
_entity.pdbx_description
1 polymer ?
#
loop_
_entity_poly.entity_id
_entity_poly.type
_entity_poly.pdbx_seq_one_letter_code
_entity_poly.pdbx_strand_id
1 'polypeptide(L)'
;GGNPNRYRLIGILNYDAYSPFRVNLSIGGYSSTNRLLIDATLTYYNSTMYVSGVCHNRIGYVIKDNKAYVYLEEYAGNSYIGYVIGSGIHEFTSYESEPSNIVYVP
;
A
#
# COMPACT_ATOMS: atom_id res chain seq x y z
N GLY A 1 -21.55 -13.50 4.71
CA GLY A 1 -20.83 -12.41 5.26
C GLY A 1 -19.83 -11.83 4.30
N GLY A 2 -19.44 -10.60 4.57
CA GLY A 2 -18.43 -9.93 3.79
C GLY A 2 -17.05 -10.54 4.01
N ASN A 3 -16.17 -10.29 3.08
CA ASN A 3 -14.80 -10.70 3.21
C ASN A 3 -14.09 -9.73 4.16
N PRO A 4 -13.45 -10.20 5.21
CA PRO A 4 -12.70 -9.31 6.10
C PRO A 4 -11.54 -8.67 5.36
N ASN A 5 -11.24 -7.43 5.70
CA ASN A 5 -10.06 -6.78 5.18
C ASN A 5 -8.82 -7.45 5.76
N ARG A 6 -7.81 -7.57 4.93
CA ARG A 6 -6.52 -8.10 5.30
C ARG A 6 -5.46 -7.10 4.88
N TYR A 7 -4.35 -7.08 5.59
CA TYR A 7 -3.28 -6.14 5.35
C TYR A 7 -2.00 -6.88 5.04
N ARG A 8 -1.29 -6.39 4.04
CA ARG A 8 -0.05 -6.99 3.61
C ARG A 8 1.01 -5.90 3.54
N LEU A 9 2.11 -6.10 4.24
CA LEU A 9 3.25 -5.20 4.16
C LEU A 9 3.90 -5.34 2.79
N ILE A 10 3.96 -4.24 2.04
CA ILE A 10 4.50 -4.25 0.67
C ILE A 10 5.79 -3.47 0.53
N GLY A 11 6.13 -2.62 1.49
CA GLY A 11 7.39 -1.90 1.46
C GLY A 11 7.65 -1.13 2.74
N ILE A 12 8.91 -0.77 2.93
CA ILE A 12 9.34 0.08 4.04
C ILE A 12 10.16 1.21 3.44
N LEU A 13 9.65 2.43 3.54
CA LEU A 13 10.32 3.61 3.02
C LEU A 13 11.17 4.25 4.11
N ASN A 14 12.43 4.45 3.80
CA ASN A 14 13.31 5.21 4.67
C ASN A 14 13.02 6.71 4.50
N TYR A 15 13.49 7.50 5.46
CA TYR A 15 13.43 8.96 5.40
C TYR A 15 14.44 9.43 4.33
N ASP A 16 14.01 9.37 3.07
CA ASP A 16 14.88 9.67 1.94
C ASP A 16 14.03 10.05 0.71
N ALA A 17 14.04 11.33 0.38
CA ALA A 17 13.26 11.85 -0.74
C ALA A 17 13.73 11.30 -2.10
N TYR A 18 14.89 10.68 -2.16
CA TYR A 18 15.48 10.19 -3.40
C TYR A 18 15.22 8.69 -3.64
N SER A 19 14.45 8.05 -2.77
CA SER A 19 14.15 6.62 -2.87
C SER A 19 12.66 6.41 -3.02
N PRO A 20 12.10 6.67 -4.21
CA PRO A 20 10.67 6.47 -4.43
C PRO A 20 10.30 4.99 -4.47
N PHE A 21 9.04 4.75 -4.16
CA PHE A 21 8.43 3.43 -4.16
C PHE A 21 7.27 3.47 -5.13
N ARG A 22 7.27 2.58 -6.11
CA ARG A 22 6.26 2.56 -7.17
C ARG A 22 5.32 1.39 -6.99
N VAL A 23 4.02 1.68 -6.98
CA VAL A 23 2.96 0.67 -6.89
C VAL A 23 2.12 0.74 -8.15
N ASN A 24 1.96 -0.39 -8.83
CA ASN A 24 1.04 -0.51 -9.96
C ASN A 24 0.33 -1.85 -9.84
N LEU A 25 -0.91 -1.82 -9.40
CA LEU A 25 -1.68 -3.02 -9.12
C LEU A 25 -3.08 -2.90 -9.72
N SER A 26 -3.43 -3.86 -10.57
CA SER A 26 -4.79 -4.03 -11.03
C SER A 26 -5.52 -4.95 -10.07
N ILE A 27 -6.65 -4.50 -9.57
CA ILE A 27 -7.47 -5.27 -8.64
C ILE A 27 -8.66 -5.81 -9.39
N GLY A 28 -8.78 -7.12 -9.43
CA GLY A 28 -9.95 -7.82 -9.97
C GLY A 28 -10.92 -8.12 -8.85
N GLY A 29 -12.18 -7.83 -9.07
CA GLY A 29 -13.19 -8.06 -8.07
C GLY A 29 -14.56 -8.24 -8.66
N TYR A 30 -15.48 -8.64 -7.81
CA TYR A 30 -16.84 -8.98 -8.20
C TYR A 30 -17.61 -7.76 -8.69
N SER A 31 -17.46 -6.62 -8.04
CA SER A 31 -18.19 -5.40 -8.36
C SER A 31 -17.28 -4.31 -8.90
N SER A 32 -17.86 -3.29 -9.52
CA SER A 32 -17.09 -2.16 -10.04
C SER A 32 -16.31 -1.42 -8.94
N THR A 33 -16.80 -1.42 -7.71
CA THR A 33 -16.10 -0.80 -6.59
C THR A 33 -14.88 -1.60 -6.14
N ASN A 34 -14.78 -2.87 -6.57
CA ASN A 34 -13.66 -3.74 -6.26
C ASN A 34 -12.73 -3.98 -7.45
N ARG A 35 -13.03 -3.36 -8.61
CA ARG A 35 -12.19 -3.44 -9.81
C ARG A 35 -11.50 -2.10 -9.97
N LEU A 36 -10.26 -2.02 -9.50
CA LEU A 36 -9.54 -0.76 -9.36
C LEU A 36 -8.13 -0.88 -9.93
N LEU A 37 -7.59 0.26 -10.32
CA LEU A 37 -6.18 0.38 -10.66
C LEU A 37 -5.52 1.28 -9.61
N ILE A 38 -4.56 0.74 -8.89
CA ILE A 38 -3.66 1.52 -8.04
C ILE A 38 -2.44 1.84 -8.88
N ASP A 39 -2.15 3.12 -9.04
CA ASP A 39 -1.06 3.59 -9.86
C ASP A 39 -0.46 4.83 -9.21
N ALA A 40 0.61 4.63 -8.45
CA ALA A 40 1.15 5.70 -7.63
C ALA A 40 2.64 5.53 -7.36
N THR A 41 3.29 6.66 -7.13
CA THR A 41 4.65 6.73 -6.62
C THR A 41 4.61 7.38 -5.24
N LEU A 42 5.24 6.74 -4.27
CA LEU A 42 5.28 7.22 -2.89
C LEU A 42 6.71 7.52 -2.48
N THR A 43 6.86 8.59 -1.71
CA THR A 43 8.15 8.98 -1.12
C THR A 43 7.90 9.44 0.31
N TYR A 44 8.78 9.07 1.23
CA TYR A 44 8.68 9.51 2.61
C TYR A 44 9.83 10.44 2.93
N TYR A 45 9.49 11.67 3.28
CA TYR A 45 10.50 12.67 3.64
C TYR A 45 9.91 13.70 4.59
N ASN A 46 10.71 14.13 5.56
CA ASN A 46 10.31 15.18 6.49
C ASN A 46 8.98 14.88 7.18
N SER A 47 8.83 13.67 7.67
CA SER A 47 7.63 13.16 8.35
C SER A 47 6.35 13.24 7.50
N THR A 48 6.51 13.33 6.18
CA THR A 48 5.39 13.45 5.24
C THR A 48 5.48 12.37 4.17
N MET A 49 4.35 11.75 3.90
CA MET A 49 4.21 10.84 2.77
C MET A 49 3.77 11.65 1.55
N TYR A 50 4.60 11.67 0.54
CA TYR A 50 4.30 12.31 -0.74
C TYR A 50 3.82 11.26 -1.72
N VAL A 51 2.69 11.52 -2.37
CA VAL A 51 2.05 10.59 -3.29
C VAL A 51 1.77 11.27 -4.61
N SER A 52 2.20 10.63 -5.70
CA SER A 52 1.81 11.02 -7.06
C SER A 52 1.04 9.86 -7.67
N GLY A 53 -0.21 10.10 -8.03
CA GLY A 53 -1.07 9.06 -8.58
C GLY A 53 -2.25 8.76 -7.67
N VAL A 54 -2.83 7.58 -7.82
CA VAL A 54 -4.06 7.21 -7.14
C VAL A 54 -3.93 5.85 -6.47
N CYS A 55 -4.43 5.75 -5.23
CA CYS A 55 -4.39 4.53 -4.43
C CYS A 55 -5.79 4.02 -4.03
N HIS A 56 -6.84 4.77 -4.29
CA HIS A 56 -8.23 4.39 -3.97
C HIS A 56 -8.43 4.00 -2.51
N ASN A 57 -7.70 4.64 -1.60
CA ASN A 57 -7.75 4.31 -0.17
C ASN A 57 -7.41 2.84 0.14
N ARG A 58 -6.66 2.19 -0.75
CA ARG A 58 -6.24 0.80 -0.57
C ARG A 58 -4.81 0.67 -0.09
N ILE A 59 -4.08 1.78 -0.08
CA ILE A 59 -2.72 1.84 0.44
C ILE A 59 -2.75 2.67 1.71
N GLY A 60 -2.15 2.15 2.76
CA GLY A 60 -1.98 2.86 4.01
C GLY A 60 -0.54 2.76 4.49
N TYR A 61 -0.19 3.57 5.47
CA TYR A 61 1.15 3.52 6.04
C TYR A 61 1.12 3.80 7.53
N VAL A 62 2.14 3.29 8.20
CA VAL A 62 2.39 3.54 9.63
C VAL A 62 3.81 4.08 9.74
N ILE A 63 3.98 5.18 10.46
CA ILE A 63 5.29 5.73 10.74
C ILE A 63 5.83 5.10 12.02
N LYS A 64 7.00 4.51 11.92
CA LYS A 64 7.66 3.87 13.05
C LYS A 64 9.16 3.94 12.86
N ASP A 65 9.88 4.40 13.88
CA ASP A 65 11.34 4.53 13.83
C ASP A 65 11.83 5.34 12.63
N ASN A 66 11.11 6.41 12.32
CA ASN A 66 11.40 7.31 11.20
C ASN A 66 11.37 6.60 9.83
N LYS A 67 10.52 5.58 9.71
CA LYS A 67 10.27 4.86 8.47
C LYS A 67 8.78 4.77 8.24
N ALA A 68 8.39 4.68 6.99
CA ALA A 68 7.00 4.45 6.61
C ALA A 68 6.81 2.99 6.21
N TYR A 69 6.06 2.26 7.00
CA TYR A 69 5.67 0.89 6.70
C TYR A 69 4.41 0.93 5.85
N VAL A 70 4.53 0.51 4.61
CA VAL A 70 3.46 0.65 3.61
C VAL A 70 2.71 -0.66 3.47
N TYR A 71 1.40 -0.56 3.59
CA TYR A 71 0.50 -1.73 3.56
C TYR A 71 -0.50 -1.63 2.43
N LEU A 72 -0.80 -2.76 1.83
CA LEU A 72 -1.94 -2.92 0.94
C LEU A 72 -3.11 -3.50 1.75
N GLU A 73 -4.25 -2.81 1.71
CA GLU A 73 -5.49 -3.35 2.24
C GLU A 73 -6.11 -4.26 1.19
N GLU A 74 -6.29 -5.52 1.54
CA GLU A 74 -6.85 -6.52 0.62
C GLU A 74 -8.16 -7.05 1.13
N TYR A 75 -9.09 -7.24 0.20
CA TYR A 75 -10.31 -7.98 0.48
C TYR A 75 -10.13 -9.42 0.00
N ALA A 76 -10.48 -10.38 0.85
CA ALA A 76 -10.44 -11.79 0.45
C ALA A 76 -11.37 -12.00 -0.73
N GLY A 77 -10.93 -12.75 -1.72
CA GLY A 77 -11.71 -12.98 -2.94
C GLY A 77 -11.40 -12.03 -4.08
N ASN A 78 -10.67 -10.94 -3.84
CA ASN A 78 -10.17 -10.10 -4.92
C ASN A 78 -8.84 -10.65 -5.42
N SER A 79 -8.53 -10.35 -6.68
CA SER A 79 -7.26 -10.68 -7.31
C SER A 79 -6.41 -9.43 -7.44
N TYR A 80 -5.10 -9.58 -7.29
CA TYR A 80 -4.17 -8.46 -7.35
C TYR A 80 -3.05 -8.82 -8.33
N ILE A 81 -2.92 -8.06 -9.41
CA ILE A 81 -1.92 -8.29 -10.46
C ILE A 81 -1.17 -7.00 -10.71
N GLY A 82 0.15 -7.09 -10.70
CA GLY A 82 1.00 -5.94 -10.97
C GLY A 82 2.33 -6.05 -10.27
N TYR A 83 2.88 -4.90 -9.91
CA TYR A 83 4.21 -4.87 -9.33
C TYR A 83 4.35 -3.75 -8.31
N VAL A 84 5.34 -3.95 -7.47
CA VAL A 84 5.83 -2.97 -6.50
C VAL A 84 7.33 -2.90 -6.71
N ILE A 85 7.86 -1.71 -6.98
CA ILE A 85 9.28 -1.50 -7.28
C ILE A 85 9.81 -0.33 -6.47
N GLY A 86 11.00 -0.49 -5.92
CA GLY A 86 11.68 0.58 -5.19
C GLY A 86 12.74 0.01 -4.26
N SER A 87 13.53 0.87 -3.64
CA SER A 87 14.59 0.47 -2.72
C SER A 87 14.05 -0.07 -1.39
N GLY A 88 12.81 0.23 -1.06
CA GLY A 88 12.17 -0.23 0.16
C GLY A 88 11.23 -1.41 -0.03
N ILE A 89 11.34 -2.14 -1.13
CA ILE A 89 10.45 -3.28 -1.39
C ILE A 89 10.60 -4.32 -0.30
N HIS A 90 9.46 -4.84 0.12
CA HIS A 90 9.39 -5.93 1.06
C HIS A 90 8.69 -7.11 0.39
N GLU A 91 9.17 -8.31 0.62
CA GLU A 91 8.46 -9.49 0.13
C GLU A 91 7.08 -9.55 0.76
N PHE A 92 6.09 -9.95 -0.04
CA PHE A 92 4.74 -10.11 0.46
C PHE A 92 4.72 -11.11 1.59
N THR A 93 4.44 -10.62 2.78
CA THR A 93 4.32 -11.45 3.96
C THR A 93 2.95 -12.09 4.02
N SER A 94 2.73 -12.93 5.01
CA SER A 94 1.39 -13.40 5.32
C SER A 94 0.52 -12.22 5.74
N TYR A 95 -0.80 -12.40 5.62
CA TYR A 95 -1.74 -11.37 5.99
C TYR A 95 -1.73 -11.12 7.49
N GLU A 96 -1.99 -9.87 7.86
CA GLU A 96 -2.14 -9.47 9.24
C GLU A 96 -3.40 -8.64 9.41
N SER A 97 -3.79 -8.38 10.65
CA SER A 97 -4.89 -7.50 10.96
C SER A 97 -4.48 -6.04 10.74
N GLU A 98 -5.47 -5.13 10.78
CA GLU A 98 -5.22 -3.72 10.56
C GLU A 98 -4.16 -3.19 11.54
N PRO A 99 -3.06 -2.61 11.02
CA PRO A 99 -2.06 -2.01 11.90
C PRO A 99 -2.62 -0.82 12.65
N SER A 100 -2.18 -0.64 13.89
CA SER A 100 -2.54 0.53 14.69
C SER A 100 -1.99 1.81 14.04
N ASN A 101 -2.77 2.88 14.09
CA ASN A 101 -2.38 4.20 13.59
C ASN A 101 -2.11 4.25 12.09
N ILE A 102 -2.73 3.36 11.33
CA ILE A 102 -2.58 3.39 9.87
C ILE A 102 -3.26 4.64 9.30
N VAL A 103 -2.60 5.27 8.34
CA VAL A 103 -3.12 6.40 7.58
C VAL A 103 -3.29 5.97 6.14
N TYR A 104 -4.48 6.15 5.59
CA TYR A 104 -4.76 5.74 4.21
C TYR A 104 -4.42 6.86 3.22
N VAL A 105 -3.92 6.45 2.07
CA VAL A 105 -3.60 7.32 0.94
C VAL A 105 -4.79 7.30 -0.02
N PRO A 106 -5.32 8.47 -0.43
CA PRO A 106 -6.46 8.56 -1.34
C PRO A 106 -6.28 7.90 -2.70
#